data_b997e46e528db653a66d40ef6ab32a6c
#
_entry.id   b997e46e528db653a66d40ef6ab32a6c
#
_cell.length_a   1.000
_cell.length_b   1.000
_cell.length_c   1.000
_cell.angle_alpha   90.00
_cell.angle_beta   90.00
_cell.angle_gamma   90.00
#
_symmetry.space_group_name_H-M   'P 1'
#
loop_
_entity.id
_entity.type
_entity.pdbx_description
1 polymer ?
#
loop_
_entity_poly.entity_id
_entity_poly.type
_entity_poly.pdbx_seq_one_letter_code
_entity_poly.pdbx_strand_id
1 'polypeptide(L)'
;MHYTFRYSTFVKVITFIGLWALALILYLLLTVDGLSSFAFVLWVGALGLIYPPLAMPRSIEDDGATVVLKRLLWSKRYSRTTYDISEVSGIEVMNGLRVFGSGGYFGYSGYFYKTKIGLFKLLATEDTGHYLRIHRKGSKRPLYIAYRPTQSNPTLL
;
A
#
# COMPACT_ATOMS: atom_id res chain seq x y z
N MET A 1 3.40 20.02 -1.12
CA MET A 1 2.00 19.57 -0.96
C MET A 1 1.96 18.39 -0.01
N HIS A 2 0.92 18.27 0.80
CA HIS A 2 0.77 17.18 1.77
C HIS A 2 -0.47 16.36 1.41
N TYR A 3 -0.33 15.05 1.22
CA TYR A 3 -1.42 14.16 0.87
C TYR A 3 -1.71 13.22 2.03
N THR A 4 -2.99 13.05 2.38
CA THR A 4 -3.42 12.17 3.46
C THR A 4 -4.07 10.90 2.92
N PHE A 5 -4.04 9.85 3.71
CA PHE A 5 -4.64 8.56 3.39
C PHE A 5 -5.82 8.29 4.32
N ARG A 6 -6.92 7.83 3.74
CA ARG A 6 -8.07 7.30 4.49
C ARG A 6 -8.23 5.82 4.14
N TYR A 7 -8.76 5.07 5.06
CA TYR A 7 -9.08 3.66 4.85
C TYR A 7 -10.55 3.52 4.49
N SER A 8 -10.84 2.82 3.39
CA SER A 8 -12.22 2.47 3.04
C SER A 8 -12.84 1.56 4.11
N THR A 9 -14.16 1.50 4.18
CA THR A 9 -14.88 0.62 5.12
C THR A 9 -14.50 -0.85 4.90
N PHE A 10 -14.37 -1.28 3.64
CA PHE A 10 -13.93 -2.62 3.30
C PHE A 10 -12.54 -2.93 3.87
N VAL A 11 -11.58 -2.03 3.69
CA VAL A 11 -10.21 -2.19 4.24
C VAL A 11 -10.25 -2.28 5.76
N LYS A 12 -11.07 -1.48 6.44
CA LYS A 12 -11.20 -1.52 7.91
C LYS A 12 -11.73 -2.87 8.39
N VAL A 13 -12.75 -3.41 7.74
CA VAL A 13 -13.35 -4.71 8.09
C VAL A 13 -12.34 -5.84 7.89
N ILE A 14 -11.70 -5.90 6.73
CA ILE A 14 -10.69 -6.94 6.44
C ILE A 14 -9.48 -6.83 7.39
N THR A 15 -9.07 -5.61 7.73
CA THR A 15 -8.01 -5.38 8.70
C THR A 15 -8.39 -5.89 10.08
N PHE A 16 -9.61 -5.62 10.53
CA PHE A 16 -10.10 -6.12 11.81
C PHE A 16 -10.09 -7.65 11.87
N ILE A 17 -10.61 -8.32 10.82
CA ILE A 17 -10.56 -9.78 10.70
C ILE A 17 -9.11 -10.31 10.73
N GLY A 18 -8.20 -9.66 9.99
CA GLY A 18 -6.79 -10.04 9.96
C GLY A 18 -6.09 -9.88 11.32
N LEU A 19 -6.41 -8.83 12.07
CA LEU A 19 -5.89 -8.65 13.44
C LEU A 19 -6.41 -9.73 14.40
N TRP A 20 -7.68 -10.13 14.29
CA TRP A 20 -8.22 -11.24 15.04
C TRP A 20 -7.52 -12.57 14.69
N ALA A 21 -7.28 -12.83 13.41
CA ALA A 21 -6.53 -14.00 12.97
C ALA A 21 -5.10 -13.99 13.51
N LEU A 22 -4.43 -12.85 13.52
CA LEU A 22 -3.09 -12.71 14.09
C LEU A 22 -3.09 -12.99 15.59
N ALA A 23 -4.05 -12.43 16.33
CA ALA A 23 -4.19 -12.67 17.78
C ALA A 23 -4.41 -14.15 18.08
N LEU A 24 -5.27 -14.83 17.28
CA LEU A 24 -5.52 -16.27 17.41
C LEU A 24 -4.25 -17.09 17.11
N ILE A 25 -3.51 -16.77 16.06
CA ILE A 25 -2.24 -17.45 15.73
C ILE A 25 -1.26 -17.32 16.89
N LEU A 26 -1.08 -16.11 17.41
CA LEU A 26 -0.17 -15.86 18.54
C LEU A 26 -0.63 -16.61 19.81
N TYR A 27 -1.93 -16.62 20.09
CA TYR A 27 -2.49 -17.37 21.21
C TYR A 27 -2.19 -18.87 21.10
N LEU A 28 -2.43 -19.47 19.92
CA LEU A 28 -2.16 -20.88 19.67
C LEU A 28 -0.68 -21.23 19.82
N LEU A 29 0.22 -20.36 19.32
CA LEU A 29 1.66 -20.53 19.44
C LEU A 29 2.16 -20.50 20.89
N LEU A 30 1.46 -19.76 21.78
CA LEU A 30 1.87 -19.59 23.17
C LEU A 30 1.24 -20.61 24.12
N THR A 31 0.08 -21.20 23.77
CA THR A 31 -0.72 -22.01 24.71
C THR A 31 -0.84 -23.48 24.37
N VAL A 32 -0.63 -23.85 23.11
CA VAL A 32 -0.85 -25.25 22.67
C VAL A 32 0.48 -25.97 22.53
N ASP A 33 0.76 -26.87 23.46
CA ASP A 33 1.88 -27.79 23.39
C ASP A 33 1.68 -28.78 22.22
N GLY A 34 2.76 -29.13 21.52
CA GLY A 34 2.72 -30.06 20.38
C GLY A 34 2.51 -29.44 19.00
N LEU A 35 2.29 -28.12 18.90
CA LEU A 35 2.23 -27.38 17.62
C LEU A 35 3.61 -27.16 16.97
N SER A 36 4.69 -27.73 17.54
CA SER A 36 6.07 -27.53 17.06
C SER A 36 6.23 -27.87 15.56
N SER A 37 5.55 -28.90 15.08
CA SER A 37 5.58 -29.29 13.65
C SER A 37 4.94 -28.25 12.73
N PHE A 38 4.00 -27.45 13.22
CA PHE A 38 3.32 -26.40 12.49
C PHE A 38 3.80 -24.98 12.84
N ALA A 39 4.67 -24.86 13.83
CA ALA A 39 5.15 -23.56 14.34
C ALA A 39 5.74 -22.71 13.20
N PHE A 40 6.51 -23.30 12.31
CA PHE A 40 7.08 -22.59 11.16
C PHE A 40 6.00 -21.96 10.26
N VAL A 41 4.95 -22.71 9.93
CA VAL A 41 3.85 -22.22 9.09
C VAL A 41 3.09 -21.09 9.78
N LEU A 42 2.83 -21.23 11.09
CA LEU A 42 2.16 -20.20 11.89
C LEU A 42 3.01 -18.92 11.99
N TRP A 43 4.32 -19.03 12.18
CA TRP A 43 5.23 -17.87 12.17
C TRP A 43 5.28 -17.18 10.82
N VAL A 44 5.34 -17.92 9.71
CA VAL A 44 5.27 -17.33 8.36
C VAL A 44 3.94 -16.62 8.14
N GLY A 45 2.82 -17.21 8.60
CA GLY A 45 1.51 -16.59 8.57
C GLY A 45 1.45 -15.28 9.38
N ALA A 46 1.97 -15.30 10.62
CA ALA A 46 2.05 -14.11 11.47
C ALA A 46 2.88 -13.00 10.84
N LEU A 47 4.05 -13.30 10.29
CA LEU A 47 4.89 -12.34 9.57
C LEU A 47 4.19 -11.77 8.34
N GLY A 48 3.44 -12.62 7.60
CA GLY A 48 2.62 -12.19 6.47
C GLY A 48 1.51 -11.21 6.85
N LEU A 49 0.95 -11.34 8.07
CA LEU A 49 -0.04 -10.40 8.59
C LEU A 49 0.58 -9.12 9.18
N ILE A 50 1.81 -9.17 9.68
CA ILE A 50 2.53 -8.00 10.23
C ILE A 50 3.07 -7.09 9.11
N TYR A 51 3.51 -7.65 7.99
CA TYR A 51 4.15 -6.89 6.92
C TYR A 51 3.28 -5.80 6.27
N PRO A 52 2.00 -6.03 5.89
CA PRO A 52 1.18 -5.02 5.23
C PRO A 52 1.03 -3.70 6.01
N PRO A 53 0.71 -3.68 7.32
CA PRO A 53 0.63 -2.43 8.08
C PRO A 53 1.94 -1.64 8.09
N LEU A 54 3.09 -2.31 8.05
CA LEU A 54 4.40 -1.67 8.00
C LEU A 54 4.71 -1.09 6.61
N ALA A 55 4.26 -1.77 5.56
CA ALA A 55 4.55 -1.40 4.18
C ALA A 55 3.66 -0.28 3.64
N MET A 56 2.48 -0.05 4.25
CA MET A 56 1.52 0.95 3.78
C MET A 56 2.00 2.38 4.02
N PRO A 57 1.76 3.27 3.03
CA PRO A 57 2.04 4.69 3.18
C PRO A 57 1.11 5.33 4.21
N ARG A 58 1.65 6.24 5.03
CA ARG A 58 0.88 7.08 5.96
C ARG A 58 0.69 8.49 5.44
N SER A 59 1.71 9.04 4.80
CA SER A 59 1.63 10.35 4.16
C SER A 59 2.60 10.44 2.99
N ILE A 60 2.27 11.34 2.07
CA ILE A 60 3.16 11.77 0.98
C ILE A 60 3.41 13.26 1.17
N GLU A 61 4.66 13.65 1.13
CA GLU A 61 5.09 15.03 1.09
C GLU A 61 5.77 15.29 -0.24
N ASP A 62 5.30 16.28 -0.98
CA ASP A 62 5.90 16.72 -2.25
C ASP A 62 6.39 18.15 -2.08
N ASP A 63 7.70 18.35 -2.19
CA ASP A 63 8.36 19.65 -2.15
C ASP A 63 8.66 20.22 -3.55
N GLY A 64 8.14 19.59 -4.59
CA GLY A 64 8.33 19.97 -5.99
C GLY A 64 9.59 19.37 -6.62
N ALA A 65 10.65 19.09 -5.87
CA ALA A 65 11.86 18.43 -6.34
C ALA A 65 11.89 16.94 -5.97
N THR A 66 11.31 16.59 -4.83
CA THR A 66 11.37 15.26 -4.26
C THR A 66 10.01 14.89 -3.66
N VAL A 67 9.57 13.66 -3.92
CA VAL A 67 8.40 13.06 -3.26
C VAL A 67 8.88 12.14 -2.15
N VAL A 68 8.46 12.40 -0.92
CA VAL A 68 8.77 11.60 0.25
C VAL A 68 7.56 10.79 0.66
N LEU A 69 7.67 9.47 0.55
CA LEU A 69 6.67 8.51 0.99
C LEU A 69 6.99 8.06 2.42
N LYS A 70 6.22 8.54 3.39
CA LYS A 70 6.35 8.14 4.80
C LYS A 70 5.54 6.87 5.08
N ARG A 71 6.18 5.91 5.72
CA ARG A 71 5.58 4.67 6.23
C ARG A 71 5.72 4.61 7.75
N LEU A 72 5.26 3.53 8.37
CA LEU A 72 5.30 3.40 9.82
C LEU A 72 6.75 3.42 10.38
N LEU A 73 7.65 2.63 9.80
CA LEU A 73 9.01 2.47 10.31
C LEU A 73 10.08 3.16 9.45
N TRP A 74 9.78 3.47 8.19
CA TRP A 74 10.77 4.09 7.28
C TRP A 74 10.10 5.03 6.29
N SER A 75 10.90 5.91 5.71
CA SER A 75 10.48 6.77 4.61
C SER A 75 11.30 6.48 3.35
N LYS A 76 10.69 6.67 2.19
CA LYS A 76 11.38 6.54 0.91
C LYS A 76 11.24 7.82 0.11
N ARG A 77 12.37 8.33 -0.37
CA ARG A 77 12.47 9.55 -1.18
C ARG A 77 12.57 9.20 -2.65
N TYR A 78 11.87 9.95 -3.49
CA TYR A 78 11.86 9.82 -4.94
C TYR A 78 12.18 11.19 -5.56
N SER A 79 13.39 11.36 -6.07
CA SER A 79 13.78 12.59 -6.74
C SER A 79 13.26 12.63 -8.17
N ARG A 80 12.69 13.76 -8.60
CA ARG A 80 12.21 13.98 -9.97
C ARG A 80 13.33 13.96 -11.03
N THR A 81 14.58 14.08 -10.62
CA THR A 81 15.74 13.89 -11.52
C THR A 81 15.88 12.44 -11.99
N THR A 82 15.61 11.48 -11.09
CA THR A 82 15.77 10.03 -11.33
C THR A 82 14.45 9.35 -11.69
N TYR A 83 13.34 9.89 -11.18
CA TYR A 83 12.01 9.33 -11.36
C TYR A 83 11.13 10.30 -12.16
N ASP A 84 10.36 9.74 -13.08
CA ASP A 84 9.24 10.40 -13.71
C ASP A 84 8.04 10.26 -12.78
N ILE A 85 7.53 11.40 -12.28
CA ILE A 85 6.43 11.44 -11.31
C ILE A 85 5.29 12.24 -11.92
N SER A 86 4.17 11.58 -12.13
CA SER A 86 2.98 12.16 -12.75
C SER A 86 1.71 11.73 -12.02
N GLU A 87 0.71 12.57 -12.06
CA GLU A 87 -0.64 12.24 -11.61
C GLU A 87 -1.40 11.52 -12.72
N VAL A 88 -2.11 10.46 -12.38
CA VAL A 88 -2.90 9.68 -13.34
C VAL A 88 -4.27 9.37 -12.77
N SER A 89 -5.24 9.22 -13.68
CA SER A 89 -6.60 8.84 -13.31
C SER A 89 -6.69 7.39 -12.84
N GLY A 90 -7.58 7.13 -11.89
CA GLY A 90 -7.86 5.79 -11.39
C GLY A 90 -8.31 4.80 -12.44
N ILE A 91 -8.97 5.26 -13.50
CA ILE A 91 -9.40 4.40 -14.62
C ILE A 91 -8.22 3.67 -15.26
N GLU A 92 -7.03 4.28 -15.27
CA GLU A 92 -5.83 3.65 -15.83
C GLU A 92 -5.33 2.50 -14.96
N VAL A 93 -5.46 2.62 -13.63
CA VAL A 93 -4.87 1.69 -12.65
C VAL A 93 -5.86 0.63 -12.17
N MET A 94 -7.15 1.00 -12.09
CA MET A 94 -8.22 0.11 -11.62
C MET A 94 -8.40 -1.13 -12.49
N ASN A 95 -8.95 -2.19 -11.88
CA ASN A 95 -9.22 -3.48 -12.53
C ASN A 95 -7.96 -4.21 -13.05
N GLY A 96 -6.80 -3.92 -12.45
CA GLY A 96 -5.61 -4.74 -12.66
C GLY A 96 -5.76 -6.10 -11.97
N LEU A 97 -5.33 -7.18 -12.64
CA LEU A 97 -5.25 -8.50 -12.04
C LEU A 97 -4.17 -8.51 -10.94
N ARG A 98 -4.51 -8.90 -9.73
CA ARG A 98 -3.55 -9.05 -8.65
C ARG A 98 -2.69 -10.29 -8.86
N VAL A 99 -1.39 -10.09 -9.01
CA VAL A 99 -0.41 -11.18 -9.16
C VAL A 99 0.11 -11.62 -7.80
N PHE A 100 0.44 -10.65 -6.91
CA PHE A 100 0.97 -10.94 -5.58
C PHE A 100 0.73 -9.75 -4.64
N GLY A 101 0.36 -10.01 -3.38
CA GLY A 101 0.22 -8.97 -2.35
C GLY A 101 -1.09 -8.99 -1.59
N SER A 102 -1.32 -7.97 -0.75
CA SER A 102 -2.53 -7.80 0.04
C SER A 102 -3.67 -7.20 -0.80
N GLY A 103 -4.88 -7.74 -0.64
CA GLY A 103 -6.08 -7.24 -1.29
C GLY A 103 -7.14 -6.78 -0.28
N GLY A 104 -6.82 -5.80 0.57
CA GLY A 104 -7.76 -5.21 1.53
C GLY A 104 -7.26 -5.18 2.97
N TYR A 105 -6.39 -6.08 3.40
CA TYR A 105 -5.78 -6.04 4.72
C TYR A 105 -4.76 -4.88 4.80
N PHE A 106 -5.07 -3.85 5.59
CA PHE A 106 -4.42 -2.53 5.62
C PHE A 106 -4.38 -1.80 4.26
N GLY A 107 -5.12 -2.28 3.25
CA GLY A 107 -5.19 -1.71 1.92
C GLY A 107 -4.71 -2.66 0.82
N TYR A 108 -4.62 -2.12 -0.37
CA TYR A 108 -4.14 -2.85 -1.56
C TYR A 108 -2.65 -2.59 -1.71
N SER A 109 -1.84 -3.62 -1.49
CA SER A 109 -0.39 -3.51 -1.67
C SER A 109 0.15 -4.72 -2.41
N GLY A 110 1.00 -4.50 -3.40
CA GLY A 110 1.61 -5.59 -4.11
C GLY A 110 1.81 -5.34 -5.59
N TYR A 111 1.93 -6.44 -6.33
CA TYR A 111 2.11 -6.42 -7.77
C TYR A 111 0.80 -6.76 -8.47
N PHE A 112 0.46 -5.93 -9.45
CA PHE A 112 -0.72 -6.04 -10.27
C PHE A 112 -0.31 -6.05 -11.74
N TYR A 113 -1.10 -6.70 -12.56
CA TYR A 113 -0.91 -6.74 -14.00
C TYR A 113 -2.13 -6.17 -14.72
N LYS A 114 -1.90 -5.34 -15.70
CA LYS A 114 -2.94 -4.86 -16.61
C LYS A 114 -2.38 -4.81 -18.02
N THR A 115 -3.13 -5.28 -19.00
CA THR A 115 -2.66 -5.45 -20.38
C THR A 115 -2.02 -4.18 -20.98
N LYS A 116 -2.57 -3.00 -20.66
CA LYS A 116 -2.06 -1.72 -21.18
C LYS A 116 -0.82 -1.19 -20.44
N ILE A 117 -0.61 -1.59 -19.20
CA ILE A 117 0.46 -1.05 -18.33
C ILE A 117 1.57 -2.09 -18.12
N GLY A 118 1.24 -3.38 -18.21
CA GLY A 118 2.11 -4.48 -17.81
C GLY A 118 2.09 -4.70 -16.29
N LEU A 119 3.17 -5.21 -15.75
CA LEU A 119 3.33 -5.45 -14.31
C LEU A 119 3.69 -4.14 -13.60
N PHE A 120 2.91 -3.78 -12.59
CA PHE A 120 3.13 -2.58 -11.78
C PHE A 120 2.96 -2.86 -10.29
N LYS A 121 3.51 -2.00 -9.45
CA LYS A 121 3.29 -2.03 -8.00
C LYS A 121 2.20 -1.04 -7.63
N LEU A 122 1.27 -1.47 -6.78
CA LEU A 122 0.18 -0.62 -6.27
C LEU A 122 0.28 -0.49 -4.75
N LEU A 123 0.05 0.71 -4.25
CA LEU A 123 -0.15 1.03 -2.85
C LEU A 123 -1.39 1.92 -2.73
N ALA A 124 -2.49 1.37 -2.20
CA ALA A 124 -3.74 2.09 -2.06
C ALA A 124 -4.46 1.69 -0.78
N THR A 125 -4.92 2.66 -0.01
CA THR A 125 -5.76 2.43 1.18
C THR A 125 -7.24 2.52 0.86
N GLU A 126 -7.56 3.22 -0.22
CA GLU A 126 -8.90 3.33 -0.81
C GLU A 126 -8.75 3.61 -2.32
N ASP A 127 -9.84 3.44 -3.04
CA ASP A 127 -9.93 3.93 -4.41
C ASP A 127 -10.39 5.38 -4.40
N THR A 128 -9.47 6.27 -4.71
CA THR A 128 -9.71 7.70 -4.71
C THR A 128 -9.95 8.26 -6.11
N GLY A 129 -9.77 7.44 -7.14
CA GLY A 129 -9.74 7.89 -8.52
C GLY A 129 -8.49 8.69 -8.90
N HIS A 130 -7.62 9.02 -7.94
CA HIS A 130 -6.38 9.77 -8.16
C HIS A 130 -5.18 8.96 -7.73
N TYR A 131 -4.20 8.82 -8.61
CA TYR A 131 -2.99 8.05 -8.37
C TYR A 131 -1.74 8.85 -8.74
N LEU A 132 -0.73 8.77 -7.91
CA LEU A 132 0.60 9.24 -8.21
C LEU A 132 1.40 8.09 -8.83
N ARG A 133 1.77 8.24 -10.09
CA ARG A 133 2.65 7.32 -10.81
C ARG A 133 4.10 7.73 -10.56
N ILE A 134 4.89 6.83 -10.02
CA ILE A 134 6.32 7.01 -9.81
C ILE A 134 7.04 5.97 -10.67
N HIS A 135 7.69 6.42 -11.71
CA HIS A 135 8.37 5.56 -12.66
C HIS A 135 9.86 5.89 -12.72
N ARG A 136 10.70 4.93 -12.36
CA ARG A 136 12.16 5.11 -12.48
C ARG A 136 12.55 5.09 -13.94
N LYS A 137 13.32 6.07 -14.40
CA LYS A 137 13.87 6.12 -15.75
C LYS A 137 14.65 4.83 -16.04
N GLY A 138 14.31 4.12 -17.13
CA GLY A 138 14.91 2.83 -17.48
C GLY A 138 14.33 1.58 -16.80
N SER A 139 13.35 1.70 -15.90
CA SER A 139 12.66 0.55 -15.29
C SER A 139 11.38 0.21 -16.08
N LYS A 140 11.00 -1.07 -16.08
CA LYS A 140 9.75 -1.52 -16.70
C LYS A 140 8.55 -1.55 -15.73
N ARG A 141 8.77 -1.24 -14.44
CA ARG A 141 7.73 -1.43 -13.39
C ARG A 141 7.46 -0.12 -12.68
N PRO A 142 6.38 0.58 -13.04
CA PRO A 142 5.94 1.77 -12.32
C PRO A 142 5.34 1.41 -10.95
N LEU A 143 5.42 2.36 -10.02
CA LEU A 143 4.74 2.35 -8.73
C LEU A 143 3.56 3.32 -8.81
N TYR A 144 2.37 2.85 -8.46
CA TYR A 144 1.18 3.68 -8.32
C TYR A 144 0.80 3.79 -6.84
N ILE A 145 0.52 5.00 -6.40
CA ILE A 145 0.10 5.29 -5.02
C ILE A 145 -1.21 6.05 -5.09
N ALA A 146 -2.29 5.47 -4.56
CA ALA A 146 -3.55 6.19 -4.43
C ALA A 146 -3.39 7.29 -3.39
N TYR A 147 -3.90 8.49 -3.67
CA TYR A 147 -3.91 9.61 -2.75
C TYR A 147 -5.21 10.39 -2.85
N ARG A 148 -5.54 11.12 -1.81
CA ARG A 148 -6.63 12.09 -1.84
C ARG A 148 -6.02 13.49 -1.91
N PRO A 149 -6.30 14.27 -2.98
CA PRO A 149 -5.86 15.65 -3.03
C PRO A 149 -6.46 16.38 -1.83
N THR A 150 -5.62 17.04 -1.05
CA THR A 150 -6.10 17.96 -0.02
C THR A 150 -6.79 19.09 -0.76
N GLN A 151 -8.08 19.30 -0.53
CA GLN A 151 -8.76 20.48 -1.04
C GLN A 151 -8.00 21.70 -0.51
N SER A 152 -7.24 22.36 -1.37
CA SER A 152 -6.82 23.72 -1.12
C SER A 152 -8.12 24.50 -0.96
N ASN A 153 -8.34 25.09 0.22
CA ASN A 153 -9.47 25.94 0.52
C ASN A 153 -9.75 26.88 -0.68
N PRO A 154 -10.94 26.81 -1.29
CA PRO A 154 -11.33 27.82 -2.27
C PRO A 154 -11.85 29.05 -1.50
N THR A 155 -11.02 29.64 -0.69
CA THR A 155 -11.35 30.92 -0.05
C THR A 155 -10.21 31.86 -0.35
N LEU A 156 -10.27 32.47 -1.51
CA LEU A 156 -9.72 33.77 -1.88
C LEU A 156 -9.98 33.98 -3.38
N LEU A 157 -11.24 34.28 -3.70
CA LEU A 157 -11.61 35.19 -4.80
C LEU A 157 -12.63 36.16 -4.24
#